data_5c30e5e9e0cf7baf7fa0f8925cc082b5
#
_entry.id   5c30e5e9e0cf7baf7fa0f8925cc082b5
#
_cell.length_a   1.000
_cell.length_b   1.000
_cell.length_c   1.000
_cell.angle_alpha   90.00
_cell.angle_beta   90.00
_cell.angle_gamma   90.00
#
_symmetry.space_group_name_H-M   'P 1'
#
loop_
_entity.id
_entity.type
_entity.pdbx_description
1 polymer ?
#
loop_
_entity_poly.entity_id
_entity_poly.type
_entity_poly.pdbx_seq_one_letter_code
_entity_poly.pdbx_strand_id
1 'polypeptide(L)'
;MKTNETHDKLLQSLKESLNLLQESYDEFLEAKEYYEGNQLPDYIKSILASRGQPILFENMYALIGEKLLGYKLNASTEMNAVGFQKKDREKAQILTNILKSITQTKDYQINKQKCDLDLMCGICAAEVWLSESEIDNDLKITIKHIPINALYIDPYSQKEDGSDCKYYHKVLYNDKEDMIELYGKREYDIIHNAGMNTFRERVRYFESFVLNPKTRKYDRFIWDKTGIMQTDTSIFDLRHCPIVIRKLYVDSANAFYGIFRNVKPHQDYVNFAENRMANMLGSQKILYEMSAVDNAEEFSKHVSLDNAVVGVRDGALSSSKIQFQNHSNDVASLSSKSNEHRQIARMQAGFNDEALGQVTSRASGVVVQQRTNAGLMGIQRFLTASDLFDKSVFSVCLEYITKYFDKAQVFRIVEEDTFENYFEINTNDANKIEIGSYDIVIETKAKNNSTREERFSQWVELIKSGFVPQEAMNDILPLVLDDSDSSVSAKVRKVLAQKAEEAQNNPMAKQMQQLQMQMQQLQLQVLNATAKEKEAKAMKYEAQAKADDIKLPKGDK
;
A
#
# COMPACT_ATOMS: atom_id res chain seq x y z
N MET A 1 -3.07 43.83 11.01
CA MET A 1 -4.27 43.60 10.15
C MET A 1 -4.18 42.37 9.27
N LYS A 2 -3.12 42.13 8.48
CA LYS A 2 -3.02 40.92 7.61
C LYS A 2 -3.00 39.59 8.36
N THR A 3 -2.40 39.54 9.53
CA THR A 3 -2.28 38.29 10.34
C THR A 3 -3.64 37.81 10.86
N ASN A 4 -4.50 38.75 11.30
CA ASN A 4 -5.85 38.40 11.76
C ASN A 4 -6.74 37.91 10.62
N GLU A 5 -6.65 38.54 9.44
CA GLU A 5 -7.39 38.10 8.25
C GLU A 5 -6.97 36.66 7.80
N THR A 6 -5.69 36.33 7.91
CA THR A 6 -5.20 34.98 7.61
C THR A 6 -5.68 33.97 8.64
N HIS A 7 -5.67 34.32 9.92
CA HIS A 7 -6.18 33.46 10.99
C HIS A 7 -7.68 33.18 10.83
N ASP A 8 -8.49 34.19 10.50
CA ASP A 8 -9.92 34.03 10.24
C ASP A 8 -10.18 33.09 9.05
N LYS A 9 -9.37 33.18 7.99
CA LYS A 9 -9.44 32.26 6.83
C LYS A 9 -9.11 30.82 7.22
N LEU A 10 -8.10 30.60 8.07
CA LEU A 10 -7.73 29.26 8.57
C LEU A 10 -8.86 28.67 9.42
N LEU A 11 -9.47 29.47 10.30
CA LEU A 11 -10.63 29.04 11.10
C LEU A 11 -11.82 28.72 10.22
N GLN A 12 -12.09 29.50 9.18
CA GLN A 12 -13.19 29.26 8.26
C GLN A 12 -12.97 27.98 7.45
N SER A 13 -11.78 27.78 6.87
CA SER A 13 -11.45 26.56 6.09
C SER A 13 -11.52 25.29 6.94
N LEU A 14 -11.09 25.35 8.21
CA LEU A 14 -11.26 24.23 9.15
C LEU A 14 -12.73 23.92 9.40
N LYS A 15 -13.58 24.93 9.62
CA LYS A 15 -15.03 24.74 9.81
C LYS A 15 -15.70 24.18 8.56
N GLU A 16 -15.31 24.62 7.37
CA GLU A 16 -15.81 24.07 6.10
C GLU A 16 -15.47 22.58 5.98
N SER A 17 -14.22 22.20 6.22
CA SER A 17 -13.80 20.80 6.19
C SER A 17 -14.61 19.94 7.17
N LEU A 18 -14.75 20.40 8.42
CA LEU A 18 -15.53 19.73 9.45
C LEU A 18 -17.00 19.53 9.05
N ASN A 19 -17.63 20.57 8.51
CA ASN A 19 -19.06 20.52 8.21
C ASN A 19 -19.38 19.69 6.96
N LEU A 20 -18.58 19.84 5.90
CA LEU A 20 -18.88 19.21 4.61
C LEU A 20 -18.43 17.75 4.51
N LEU A 21 -17.42 17.35 5.27
CA LEU A 21 -16.91 15.97 5.28
C LEU A 21 -17.26 15.22 6.57
N GLN A 22 -18.12 15.77 7.43
CA GLN A 22 -18.47 15.17 8.73
C GLN A 22 -18.92 13.71 8.57
N GLU A 23 -19.83 13.44 7.64
CA GLU A 23 -20.34 12.08 7.41
C GLU A 23 -19.24 11.10 7.00
N SER A 24 -18.26 11.55 6.19
CA SER A 24 -17.13 10.70 5.80
C SER A 24 -16.18 10.42 6.96
N TYR A 25 -15.93 11.40 7.82
CA TYR A 25 -15.12 11.21 9.02
C TYR A 25 -15.82 10.28 10.03
N ASP A 26 -17.12 10.45 10.21
CA ASP A 26 -17.92 9.59 11.12
C ASP A 26 -17.96 8.15 10.59
N GLU A 27 -18.16 7.94 9.28
CA GLU A 27 -18.09 6.62 8.64
C GLU A 27 -16.70 5.98 8.80
N PHE A 28 -15.64 6.78 8.62
CA PHE A 28 -14.27 6.31 8.82
C PHE A 28 -14.02 5.86 10.26
N LEU A 29 -14.43 6.65 11.25
CA LEU A 29 -14.27 6.32 12.66
C LEU A 29 -15.08 5.08 13.04
N GLU A 30 -16.31 4.98 12.58
CA GLU A 30 -17.15 3.79 12.76
C GLU A 30 -16.49 2.55 12.12
N ALA A 31 -15.89 2.67 10.94
CA ALA A 31 -15.15 1.58 10.31
C ALA A 31 -13.97 1.11 11.17
N LYS A 32 -13.25 2.02 11.81
CA LYS A 32 -12.16 1.69 12.75
C LYS A 32 -12.71 0.96 14.00
N GLU A 33 -13.79 1.45 14.57
CA GLU A 33 -14.44 0.79 15.71
C GLU A 33 -14.89 -0.63 15.36
N TYR A 34 -15.47 -0.84 14.17
CA TYR A 34 -15.87 -2.16 13.70
C TYR A 34 -14.67 -3.09 13.52
N TYR A 35 -13.57 -2.57 12.98
CA TYR A 35 -12.32 -3.34 12.86
C TYR A 35 -11.78 -3.76 14.24
N GLU A 36 -11.84 -2.87 15.23
CA GLU A 36 -11.42 -3.11 16.61
C GLU A 36 -12.39 -4.01 17.39
N GLY A 37 -13.57 -4.35 16.82
CA GLY A 37 -14.57 -5.21 17.44
C GLY A 37 -15.65 -4.47 18.23
N ASN A 38 -15.67 -3.15 18.21
CA ASN A 38 -16.75 -2.36 18.83
C ASN A 38 -17.89 -2.13 17.84
N GLN A 39 -18.67 -3.20 17.56
CA GLN A 39 -19.67 -3.22 16.50
C GLN A 39 -21.11 -3.00 16.97
N LEU A 40 -21.36 -3.15 18.26
CA LEU A 40 -22.70 -3.03 18.81
C LEU A 40 -22.86 -1.72 19.60
N PRO A 41 -23.91 -0.94 19.35
CA PRO A 41 -24.21 0.25 20.13
C PRO A 41 -24.39 -0.07 21.61
N ASP A 42 -23.98 0.84 22.50
CA ASP A 42 -24.00 0.61 23.93
C ASP A 42 -25.41 0.37 24.50
N TYR A 43 -26.44 0.96 23.88
CA TYR A 43 -27.83 0.68 24.28
C TYR A 43 -28.23 -0.77 24.01
N ILE A 44 -27.76 -1.37 22.90
CA ILE A 44 -27.98 -2.79 22.59
C ILE A 44 -27.25 -3.67 23.60
N LYS A 45 -25.96 -3.36 23.87
CA LYS A 45 -25.15 -4.08 24.87
C LYS A 45 -25.86 -4.06 26.24
N SER A 46 -26.40 -2.91 26.66
CA SER A 46 -27.13 -2.76 27.90
C SER A 46 -28.42 -3.59 27.94
N ILE A 47 -29.17 -3.66 26.82
CA ILE A 47 -30.38 -4.50 26.74
C ILE A 47 -30.03 -5.98 26.84
N LEU A 48 -28.98 -6.44 26.13
CA LEU A 48 -28.54 -7.83 26.20
C LEU A 48 -28.07 -8.20 27.62
N ALA A 49 -27.26 -7.34 28.22
CA ALA A 49 -26.77 -7.53 29.57
C ALA A 49 -27.92 -7.58 30.61
N SER A 50 -28.94 -6.71 30.51
CA SER A 50 -30.09 -6.71 31.39
C SER A 50 -30.93 -7.99 31.29
N ARG A 51 -30.86 -8.70 30.18
CA ARG A 51 -31.51 -9.99 29.93
C ARG A 51 -30.62 -11.19 30.30
N GLY A 52 -29.40 -10.97 30.78
CA GLY A 52 -28.42 -12.03 31.04
C GLY A 52 -27.95 -12.75 29.75
N GLN A 53 -28.04 -12.10 28.58
CA GLN A 53 -27.70 -12.68 27.29
C GLN A 53 -26.25 -12.38 26.93
N PRO A 54 -25.54 -13.31 26.29
CA PRO A 54 -24.22 -13.04 25.79
C PRO A 54 -24.26 -11.98 24.66
N ILE A 55 -23.25 -11.14 24.59
CA ILE A 55 -23.06 -10.17 23.52
C ILE A 55 -22.24 -10.88 22.46
N LEU A 56 -22.87 -11.24 21.34
CA LEU A 56 -22.24 -11.94 20.23
C LEU A 56 -22.00 -10.99 19.06
N PHE A 57 -20.80 -11.03 18.52
CA PHE A 57 -20.46 -10.40 17.24
C PHE A 57 -19.44 -11.25 16.51
N GLU A 58 -19.50 -11.23 15.18
CA GLU A 58 -18.54 -11.89 14.31
C GLU A 58 -17.79 -10.80 13.52
N ASN A 59 -16.48 -10.64 13.74
CA ASN A 59 -15.74 -9.55 13.12
C ASN A 59 -15.28 -9.93 11.69
N MET A 60 -16.24 -9.97 10.75
CA MET A 60 -15.96 -10.22 9.34
C MET A 60 -15.16 -9.06 8.71
N TYR A 61 -15.43 -7.83 9.13
CA TYR A 61 -14.73 -6.67 8.60
C TYR A 61 -13.23 -6.69 8.93
N ALA A 62 -12.86 -7.07 10.16
CA ALA A 62 -11.46 -7.27 10.50
C ALA A 62 -10.83 -8.43 9.72
N LEU A 63 -11.53 -9.54 9.53
CA LEU A 63 -11.04 -10.65 8.72
C LEU A 63 -10.73 -10.22 7.28
N ILE A 64 -11.62 -9.43 6.67
CA ILE A 64 -11.42 -8.84 5.34
C ILE A 64 -10.19 -7.94 5.34
N GLY A 65 -10.06 -7.06 6.33
CA GLY A 65 -8.93 -6.15 6.48
C GLY A 65 -7.59 -6.85 6.60
N GLU A 66 -7.51 -7.84 7.49
CA GLU A 66 -6.29 -8.65 7.68
C GLU A 66 -5.88 -9.39 6.39
N LYS A 67 -6.85 -9.86 5.61
CA LYS A 67 -6.56 -10.49 4.31
C LYS A 67 -6.05 -9.47 3.29
N LEU A 68 -6.66 -8.27 3.20
CA LEU A 68 -6.18 -7.20 2.32
C LEU A 68 -4.74 -6.79 2.65
N LEU A 69 -4.46 -6.57 3.94
CA LEU A 69 -3.13 -6.24 4.42
C LEU A 69 -2.14 -7.37 4.15
N GLY A 70 -2.55 -8.62 4.39
CA GLY A 70 -1.73 -9.81 4.10
C GLY A 70 -1.37 -9.93 2.63
N TYR A 71 -2.31 -9.68 1.72
CA TYR A 71 -2.03 -9.66 0.27
C TYR A 71 -1.07 -8.53 -0.10
N LYS A 72 -1.25 -7.32 0.47
CA LYS A 72 -0.33 -6.21 0.22
C LYS A 72 1.08 -6.48 0.73
N LEU A 73 1.23 -7.07 1.91
CA LEU A 73 2.52 -7.46 2.48
C LEU A 73 3.24 -8.52 1.65
N ASN A 74 2.47 -9.45 1.05
CA ASN A 74 3.02 -10.48 0.17
C ASN A 74 3.32 -9.99 -1.25
N ALA A 75 2.76 -8.86 -1.65
CA ALA A 75 3.12 -8.20 -2.89
C ALA A 75 4.34 -7.31 -2.64
N SER A 76 5.54 -7.73 -3.10
CA SER A 76 6.69 -6.82 -3.02
C SER A 76 6.51 -5.69 -4.04
N THR A 77 6.44 -4.48 -3.53
CA THR A 77 6.42 -3.28 -4.37
C THR A 77 7.83 -2.77 -4.48
N GLU A 78 8.43 -2.88 -5.67
CA GLU A 78 9.72 -2.26 -5.96
C GLU A 78 9.49 -0.87 -6.55
N MET A 79 10.18 0.12 -5.99
CA MET A 79 10.13 1.50 -6.45
C MET A 79 11.41 1.84 -7.17
N ASN A 80 11.28 2.17 -8.45
CA ASN A 80 12.39 2.52 -9.29
C ASN A 80 12.26 3.98 -9.73
N ALA A 81 13.28 4.79 -9.49
CA ALA A 81 13.40 6.10 -10.08
C ALA A 81 13.83 5.93 -11.54
N VAL A 82 13.15 6.61 -12.46
CA VAL A 82 13.44 6.56 -13.89
C VAL A 82 13.72 7.96 -14.39
N GLY A 83 14.89 8.13 -15.05
CA GLY A 83 15.25 9.39 -15.68
C GLY A 83 14.52 9.56 -17.01
N PHE A 84 14.06 10.78 -17.32
CA PHE A 84 13.44 11.09 -18.62
C PHE A 84 14.44 11.04 -19.77
N GLN A 85 15.75 11.19 -19.50
CA GLN A 85 16.80 11.15 -20.50
C GLN A 85 17.72 9.93 -20.32
N LYS A 86 18.22 9.39 -21.44
CA LYS A 86 19.07 8.19 -21.45
C LYS A 86 20.37 8.33 -20.63
N LYS A 87 20.91 9.55 -20.53
CA LYS A 87 22.11 9.88 -19.72
C LYS A 87 21.84 9.94 -18.21
N ASP A 88 20.58 9.99 -17.78
CA ASP A 88 20.22 10.06 -16.36
C ASP A 88 20.04 8.66 -15.75
N ARG A 89 20.33 7.59 -16.50
CA ARG A 89 20.07 6.21 -16.08
C ARG A 89 20.91 5.78 -14.86
N GLU A 90 22.19 6.14 -14.84
CA GLU A 90 23.08 5.81 -13.71
C GLU A 90 22.67 6.57 -12.45
N LYS A 91 22.32 7.85 -12.61
CA LYS A 91 21.82 8.68 -11.49
C LYS A 91 20.46 8.19 -10.99
N ALA A 92 19.58 7.75 -11.89
CA ALA A 92 18.30 7.14 -11.51
C ALA A 92 18.49 5.87 -10.69
N GLN A 93 19.54 5.08 -10.94
CA GLN A 93 19.88 3.92 -10.12
C GLN A 93 20.30 4.31 -8.70
N ILE A 94 21.08 5.38 -8.54
CA ILE A 94 21.46 5.91 -7.22
C ILE A 94 20.21 6.35 -6.45
N LEU A 95 19.31 7.10 -7.11
CA LEU A 95 18.05 7.54 -6.50
C LEU A 95 17.17 6.33 -6.10
N THR A 96 17.08 5.31 -6.94
CA THR A 96 16.40 4.04 -6.63
C THR A 96 16.99 3.41 -5.36
N ASN A 97 18.30 3.38 -5.22
CA ASN A 97 18.97 2.80 -4.06
C ASN A 97 18.67 3.60 -2.78
N ILE A 98 18.63 4.93 -2.85
CA ILE A 98 18.21 5.77 -1.71
C ILE A 98 16.76 5.48 -1.31
N LEU A 99 15.84 5.40 -2.28
CA LEU A 99 14.45 5.07 -2.01
C LEU A 99 14.31 3.68 -1.40
N LYS A 100 15.06 2.68 -1.86
CA LYS A 100 15.10 1.35 -1.26
C LYS A 100 15.58 1.39 0.19
N SER A 101 16.61 2.17 0.51
CA SER A 101 17.08 2.31 1.90
C SER A 101 15.98 2.89 2.82
N ILE A 102 15.17 3.83 2.33
CA ILE A 102 14.02 4.39 3.07
C ILE A 102 12.95 3.32 3.30
N THR A 103 12.61 2.53 2.26
CA THR A 103 11.58 1.48 2.38
C THR A 103 11.94 0.36 3.34
N GLN A 104 13.23 0.09 3.53
CA GLN A 104 13.74 -0.93 4.44
C GLN A 104 13.75 -0.48 5.90
N THR A 105 13.50 0.80 6.19
CA THR A 105 13.42 1.26 7.57
C THR A 105 12.20 0.68 8.28
N LYS A 106 12.40 0.24 9.53
CA LYS A 106 11.31 -0.27 10.37
C LYS A 106 10.17 0.75 10.53
N ASP A 107 10.53 2.03 10.66
CA ASP A 107 9.57 3.12 10.84
C ASP A 107 8.67 3.26 9.61
N TYR A 108 9.23 3.19 8.40
CA TYR A 108 8.44 3.21 7.18
C TYR A 108 7.46 2.04 7.11
N GLN A 109 7.93 0.82 7.36
CA GLN A 109 7.11 -0.38 7.28
C GLN A 109 5.91 -0.34 8.24
N ILE A 110 6.13 0.09 9.49
CA ILE A 110 5.06 0.23 10.48
C ILE A 110 4.06 1.32 10.05
N ASN A 111 4.54 2.48 9.63
CA ASN A 111 3.67 3.57 9.22
C ASN A 111 2.89 3.23 7.94
N LYS A 112 3.50 2.50 7.01
CA LYS A 112 2.84 2.02 5.80
C LYS A 112 1.68 1.07 6.11
N GLN A 113 1.85 0.12 7.02
CA GLN A 113 0.77 -0.78 7.44
C GLN A 113 -0.41 -0.01 8.05
N LYS A 114 -0.14 1.03 8.86
CA LYS A 114 -1.19 1.91 9.39
C LYS A 114 -1.90 2.68 8.29
N CYS A 115 -1.17 3.19 7.30
CA CYS A 115 -1.77 3.86 6.14
C CYS A 115 -2.64 2.91 5.31
N ASP A 116 -2.22 1.67 5.09
CA ASP A 116 -3.01 0.70 4.33
C ASP A 116 -4.30 0.31 5.09
N LEU A 117 -4.25 0.19 6.42
CA LEU A 117 -5.43 -0.02 7.23
C LEU A 117 -6.41 1.17 7.14
N ASP A 118 -5.91 2.39 7.24
CA ASP A 118 -6.73 3.59 7.11
C ASP A 118 -7.31 3.74 5.70
N LEU A 119 -6.54 3.38 4.66
CA LEU A 119 -7.00 3.37 3.27
C LEU A 119 -8.20 2.44 3.08
N MET A 120 -8.20 1.26 3.71
CA MET A 120 -9.34 0.34 3.70
C MET A 120 -10.60 1.01 4.29
N CYS A 121 -10.45 1.82 5.34
CA CYS A 121 -11.53 2.58 5.95
C CYS A 121 -11.99 3.78 5.12
N GLY A 122 -11.22 4.21 4.09
CA GLY A 122 -11.64 5.23 3.13
C GLY A 122 -10.55 6.20 2.69
N ILE A 123 -9.66 6.61 3.56
CA ILE A 123 -8.60 7.56 3.28
C ILE A 123 -7.40 7.27 4.16
N CYS A 124 -6.20 7.40 3.61
CA CYS A 124 -4.96 7.38 4.38
C CYS A 124 -4.17 8.67 4.20
N ALA A 125 -3.29 8.94 5.16
CA ALA A 125 -2.43 10.12 5.14
C ALA A 125 -1.06 9.82 5.74
N ALA A 126 -0.02 10.39 5.15
CA ALA A 126 1.32 10.41 5.71
C ALA A 126 1.96 11.79 5.56
N GLU A 127 2.84 12.10 6.49
CA GLU A 127 3.72 13.25 6.44
C GLU A 127 5.11 12.81 6.04
N VAL A 128 5.65 13.44 5.01
CA VAL A 128 7.03 13.27 4.56
C VAL A 128 7.82 14.47 5.03
N TRP A 129 8.76 14.25 5.94
CA TRP A 129 9.49 15.34 6.57
C TRP A 129 11.00 15.16 6.49
N LEU A 130 11.69 16.25 6.26
CA LEU A 130 13.14 16.31 6.25
C LEU A 130 13.64 16.79 7.63
N SER A 131 14.46 16.00 8.28
CA SER A 131 15.08 16.31 9.58
C SER A 131 16.57 16.00 9.55
N GLU A 132 17.32 16.64 10.43
CA GLU A 132 18.70 16.24 10.69
C GLU A 132 18.71 15.03 11.65
N SER A 133 19.61 14.11 11.41
CA SER A 133 19.83 12.96 12.30
C SER A 133 20.55 13.43 13.58
N GLU A 134 20.06 12.99 14.73
CA GLU A 134 20.66 13.32 16.02
C GLU A 134 22.06 12.70 16.21
N ILE A 135 22.41 11.66 15.43
CA ILE A 135 23.65 10.90 15.59
C ILE A 135 24.75 11.44 14.69
N ASP A 136 24.46 11.66 13.41
CA ASP A 136 25.47 11.91 12.37
C ASP A 136 25.38 13.31 11.75
N ASN A 137 24.42 14.15 12.16
CA ASN A 137 24.05 15.42 11.52
C ASN A 137 23.72 15.30 10.01
N ASP A 138 23.47 14.09 9.54
CA ASP A 138 23.06 13.82 8.16
C ASP A 138 21.57 14.09 7.99
N LEU A 139 21.18 14.50 6.78
CA LEU A 139 19.77 14.71 6.45
C LEU A 139 19.05 13.37 6.33
N LYS A 140 17.93 13.24 7.05
CA LYS A 140 17.08 12.06 7.05
C LYS A 140 15.66 12.41 6.64
N ILE A 141 15.11 11.64 5.71
CA ILE A 141 13.69 11.70 5.36
C ILE A 141 12.92 10.77 6.29
N THR A 142 11.93 11.31 6.97
CA THR A 142 11.02 10.56 7.85
C THR A 142 9.62 10.54 7.22
N ILE A 143 9.00 9.37 7.20
CA ILE A 143 7.64 9.18 6.72
C ILE A 143 6.80 8.73 7.91
N LYS A 144 5.86 9.58 8.35
CA LYS A 144 5.02 9.34 9.51
C LYS A 144 3.55 9.23 9.09
N HIS A 145 2.87 8.22 9.58
CA HIS A 145 1.42 8.11 9.46
C HIS A 145 0.71 9.25 10.19
N ILE A 146 -0.30 9.85 9.58
CA ILE A 146 -1.17 10.84 10.20
C ILE A 146 -2.52 10.18 10.46
N PRO A 147 -2.96 10.06 11.72
CA PRO A 147 -4.30 9.57 12.03
C PRO A 147 -5.38 10.48 11.43
N ILE A 148 -6.36 9.90 10.77
CA ILE A 148 -7.37 10.66 10.03
C ILE A 148 -8.25 11.53 10.93
N ASN A 149 -8.48 11.13 12.17
CA ASN A 149 -9.16 11.96 13.16
C ASN A 149 -8.39 13.23 13.57
N ALA A 150 -7.12 13.32 13.17
CA ALA A 150 -6.28 14.50 13.40
C ALA A 150 -5.97 15.28 12.10
N LEU A 151 -6.57 14.92 10.97
CA LEU A 151 -6.34 15.57 9.67
C LEU A 151 -7.66 16.03 9.04
N TYR A 152 -7.74 17.29 8.69
CA TYR A 152 -8.86 17.88 7.96
C TYR A 152 -8.38 18.40 6.61
N ILE A 153 -9.05 17.96 5.54
CA ILE A 153 -8.68 18.21 4.16
C ILE A 153 -9.66 19.15 3.47
N ASP A 154 -9.26 19.72 2.34
CA ASP A 154 -10.12 20.52 1.48
C ASP A 154 -11.31 19.70 0.98
N PRO A 155 -12.57 20.03 1.32
CA PRO A 155 -13.76 19.28 0.90
C PRO A 155 -14.05 19.40 -0.59
N TYR A 156 -13.47 20.38 -1.28
CA TYR A 156 -13.64 20.59 -2.72
C TYR A 156 -12.62 19.82 -3.56
N SER A 157 -11.74 19.05 -2.93
CA SER A 157 -10.79 18.20 -3.63
C SER A 157 -11.49 17.00 -4.27
N GLN A 158 -11.42 16.92 -5.61
CA GLN A 158 -12.04 15.88 -6.42
C GLN A 158 -11.11 14.68 -6.67
N LYS A 159 -9.81 14.93 -6.62
CA LYS A 159 -8.83 13.89 -6.91
C LYS A 159 -8.61 12.97 -5.72
N GLU A 160 -8.40 11.69 -6.02
CA GLU A 160 -8.13 10.67 -5.01
C GLU A 160 -6.78 10.88 -4.31
N ASP A 161 -5.79 11.47 -4.99
CA ASP A 161 -4.45 11.74 -4.47
C ASP A 161 -4.32 13.08 -3.72
N GLY A 162 -5.40 13.88 -3.67
CA GLY A 162 -5.39 15.19 -3.03
C GLY A 162 -4.47 16.22 -3.68
N SER A 163 -3.98 15.99 -4.91
CA SER A 163 -3.09 16.94 -5.60
C SER A 163 -3.77 18.27 -5.95
N ASP A 164 -5.09 18.35 -5.86
CA ASP A 164 -5.92 19.52 -6.03
C ASP A 164 -6.34 20.17 -4.70
N CYS A 165 -5.96 19.61 -3.56
CA CYS A 165 -6.24 20.20 -2.24
C CYS A 165 -5.54 21.55 -2.10
N LYS A 166 -6.30 22.55 -1.68
CA LYS A 166 -5.75 23.89 -1.40
C LYS A 166 -5.23 24.02 0.02
N TYR A 167 -5.70 23.20 0.93
CA TYR A 167 -5.26 23.23 2.32
C TYR A 167 -5.38 21.86 3.00
N TYR A 168 -4.56 21.70 4.02
CA TYR A 168 -4.56 20.60 4.97
C TYR A 168 -4.41 21.17 6.37
N HIS A 169 -5.22 20.70 7.33
CA HIS A 169 -5.12 21.09 8.74
C HIS A 169 -4.85 19.85 9.57
N LYS A 170 -3.70 19.81 10.21
CA LYS A 170 -3.33 18.72 11.14
C LYS A 170 -3.48 19.21 12.57
N VAL A 171 -4.25 18.48 13.39
CA VAL A 171 -4.44 18.76 14.81
C VAL A 171 -3.32 18.13 15.61
N LEU A 172 -2.73 18.90 16.48
CA LEU A 172 -1.62 18.48 17.32
C LEU A 172 -1.92 18.85 18.78
N TYR A 173 -1.30 18.10 19.68
CA TYR A 173 -1.41 18.30 21.12
C TYR A 173 -0.03 18.30 21.73
N ASN A 174 0.27 19.32 22.55
CA ASN A 174 1.51 19.38 23.30
C ASN A 174 1.24 19.89 24.73
N ASP A 175 2.20 19.70 25.62
CA ASP A 175 2.11 20.23 26.96
C ASP A 175 2.30 21.76 26.93
N LYS A 176 1.62 22.47 27.79
CA LYS A 176 1.64 23.94 27.82
C LYS A 176 3.06 24.50 28.07
N GLU A 177 3.82 23.80 28.90
CA GLU A 177 5.20 24.19 29.21
C GLU A 177 6.08 24.17 27.96
N ASP A 178 5.98 23.11 27.17
CA ASP A 178 6.71 22.96 25.90
C ASP A 178 6.27 24.04 24.88
N MET A 179 4.97 24.36 24.85
CA MET A 179 4.44 25.39 23.97
C MET A 179 4.96 26.79 24.35
N ILE A 180 5.12 27.05 25.65
CA ILE A 180 5.70 28.30 26.14
C ILE A 180 7.19 28.39 25.76
N GLU A 181 7.92 27.29 25.82
CA GLU A 181 9.33 27.21 25.42
C GLU A 181 9.48 27.45 23.91
N LEU A 182 8.64 26.82 23.08
CA LEU A 182 8.72 26.90 21.63
C LEU A 182 8.22 28.23 21.06
N TYR A 183 7.12 28.76 21.58
CA TYR A 183 6.40 29.90 20.98
C TYR A 183 6.23 31.11 21.92
N GLY A 184 6.81 31.05 23.12
CA GLY A 184 6.77 32.12 24.11
C GLY A 184 5.50 32.15 24.96
N LYS A 185 5.48 33.09 25.94
CA LYS A 185 4.34 33.26 26.84
C LYS A 185 3.21 33.98 26.13
N ARG A 186 2.08 33.30 25.95
CA ARG A 186 0.83 33.84 25.38
C ARG A 186 -0.36 33.04 25.94
N GLU A 187 -1.55 33.46 25.60
CA GLU A 187 -2.76 32.66 25.83
C GLU A 187 -2.81 31.51 24.83
N TYR A 188 -3.12 30.30 25.32
CA TYR A 188 -3.19 29.07 24.53
C TYR A 188 -4.56 28.41 24.64
N ASP A 189 -4.99 27.67 23.59
CA ASP A 189 -6.22 26.86 23.59
C ASP A 189 -6.03 25.60 24.45
N ILE A 190 -6.22 25.72 25.78
CA ILE A 190 -6.06 24.63 26.72
C ILE A 190 -7.30 23.71 26.66
N ILE A 191 -7.06 22.40 26.57
CA ILE A 191 -8.13 21.42 26.61
C ILE A 191 -8.53 21.18 28.06
N HIS A 192 -9.78 21.46 28.37
CA HIS A 192 -10.40 21.12 29.64
C HIS A 192 -11.16 19.78 29.46
N ASN A 193 -10.61 18.67 29.96
CA ASN A 193 -11.36 17.42 30.07
C ASN A 193 -12.37 17.56 31.22
N ALA A 194 -13.63 17.65 30.87
CA ALA A 194 -14.71 17.76 31.87
C ALA A 194 -14.65 16.55 32.83
N GLY A 195 -14.35 16.84 34.12
CA GLY A 195 -14.38 15.85 35.20
C GLY A 195 -13.05 15.15 35.53
N MET A 196 -11.94 15.44 34.83
CA MET A 196 -10.62 14.94 35.22
C MET A 196 -9.69 16.10 35.60
N ASN A 197 -9.17 16.12 36.81
CA ASN A 197 -8.00 16.91 37.16
C ASN A 197 -6.79 16.25 36.49
N THR A 198 -6.43 16.73 35.29
CA THR A 198 -5.24 16.26 34.60
C THR A 198 -4.03 16.97 35.20
N PHE A 199 -3.00 16.20 35.54
CA PHE A 199 -1.72 16.71 36.05
C PHE A 199 -1.01 17.63 35.02
N ARG A 200 -1.30 17.47 33.72
CA ARG A 200 -0.71 18.23 32.63
C ARG A 200 -1.76 19.07 31.91
N GLU A 201 -1.50 20.35 31.73
CA GLU A 201 -2.28 21.22 30.86
C GLU A 201 -1.87 20.99 29.40
N ARG A 202 -2.76 20.41 28.60
CA ARG A 202 -2.50 20.16 27.17
C ARG A 202 -3.11 21.26 26.31
N VAL A 203 -2.33 21.74 25.39
CA VAL A 203 -2.72 22.73 24.38
C VAL A 203 -3.06 22.00 23.09
N ARG A 204 -4.22 22.32 22.52
CA ARG A 204 -4.57 21.94 21.16
C ARG A 204 -4.14 23.03 20.19
N TYR A 205 -3.38 22.65 19.18
CA TYR A 205 -2.97 23.57 18.14
C TYR A 205 -3.05 22.90 16.76
N PHE A 206 -2.93 23.69 15.71
CA PHE A 206 -3.07 23.25 14.34
C PHE A 206 -1.79 23.55 13.57
N GLU A 207 -1.37 22.59 12.78
CA GLU A 207 -0.39 22.77 11.73
C GLU A 207 -1.10 22.71 10.39
N SER A 208 -1.06 23.79 9.64
CA SER A 208 -1.81 23.93 8.40
C SER A 208 -0.89 24.22 7.23
N PHE A 209 -1.09 23.52 6.15
CA PHE A 209 -0.42 23.72 4.87
C PHE A 209 -1.43 24.32 3.90
N VAL A 210 -1.17 25.52 3.41
CA VAL A 210 -2.07 26.26 2.52
C VAL A 210 -1.36 26.59 1.22
N LEU A 211 -1.98 26.22 0.09
CA LEU A 211 -1.42 26.46 -1.23
C LEU A 211 -1.44 27.96 -1.54
N ASN A 212 -0.27 28.54 -1.73
CA ASN A 212 -0.12 29.92 -2.14
C ASN A 212 -0.39 30.03 -3.65
N PRO A 213 -1.42 30.78 -4.09
CA PRO A 213 -1.80 30.84 -5.50
C PRO A 213 -0.75 31.53 -6.39
N LYS A 214 0.14 32.34 -5.81
CA LYS A 214 1.18 33.09 -6.55
C LYS A 214 2.42 32.23 -6.78
N THR A 215 2.91 31.56 -5.72
CA THR A 215 4.13 30.75 -5.77
C THR A 215 3.87 29.31 -6.21
N ARG A 216 2.61 28.84 -6.14
CA ARG A 216 2.22 27.45 -6.35
C ARG A 216 2.91 26.49 -5.40
N LYS A 217 3.31 26.96 -4.21
CA LYS A 217 3.93 26.21 -3.13
C LYS A 217 3.09 26.31 -1.88
N TYR A 218 3.31 25.44 -0.91
CA TYR A 218 2.56 25.44 0.34
C TYR A 218 3.26 26.30 1.38
N ASP A 219 2.49 27.20 1.98
CA ASP A 219 2.88 27.96 3.17
C ASP A 219 2.41 27.19 4.40
N ARG A 220 3.25 27.11 5.43
CA ARG A 220 2.95 26.40 6.69
C ARG A 220 2.59 27.41 7.76
N PHE A 221 1.51 27.13 8.49
CA PHE A 221 1.02 27.92 9.62
C PHE A 221 0.89 27.04 10.85
N ILE A 222 1.48 27.47 11.97
CA ILE A 222 1.22 26.91 13.28
C ILE A 222 0.35 27.90 14.03
N TRP A 223 -0.82 27.46 14.47
CA TRP A 223 -1.82 28.34 15.04
C TRP A 223 -2.76 27.60 15.99
N ASP A 224 -3.45 28.34 16.84
CA ASP A 224 -4.52 27.86 17.68
C ASP A 224 -5.75 28.79 17.59
N LYS A 225 -6.78 28.58 18.41
CA LYS A 225 -7.95 29.47 18.40
C LYS A 225 -7.64 30.91 18.78
N THR A 226 -6.54 31.17 19.46
CA THR A 226 -6.15 32.50 19.94
C THR A 226 -5.34 33.29 18.90
N GLY A 227 -4.74 32.62 17.90
CA GLY A 227 -4.02 33.25 16.81
C GLY A 227 -2.90 32.42 16.20
N ILE A 228 -2.19 32.98 15.25
CA ILE A 228 -1.05 32.36 14.57
C ILE A 228 0.20 32.50 15.44
N MET A 229 0.92 31.39 15.62
CA MET A 229 2.18 31.31 16.37
C MET A 229 3.40 31.41 15.46
N GLN A 230 3.36 30.68 14.32
CA GLN A 230 4.46 30.64 13.36
C GLN A 230 3.92 30.61 11.93
N THR A 231 4.67 31.21 11.01
CA THR A 231 4.38 31.19 9.57
C THR A 231 5.66 30.93 8.81
N ASP A 232 5.67 29.87 8.01
CA ASP A 232 6.79 29.51 7.15
C ASP A 232 6.33 29.57 5.70
N THR A 233 6.86 30.53 4.94
CA THR A 233 6.51 30.70 3.53
C THR A 233 7.24 29.70 2.64
N SER A 234 6.49 29.01 1.76
CA SER A 234 7.06 28.06 0.80
C SER A 234 7.95 27.01 1.47
N ILE A 235 7.40 26.34 2.49
CA ILE A 235 8.18 25.39 3.30
C ILE A 235 8.94 24.39 2.42
N PHE A 236 10.22 24.20 2.73
CA PHE A 236 11.14 23.35 1.96
C PHE A 236 11.20 23.65 0.46
N ASP A 237 10.64 24.78 0.02
CA ASP A 237 10.57 25.15 -1.40
C ASP A 237 10.03 24.04 -2.32
N LEU A 238 9.19 23.14 -1.79
CA LEU A 238 8.62 22.00 -2.52
C LEU A 238 7.47 22.42 -3.42
N ARG A 239 7.25 21.67 -4.49
CA ARG A 239 6.05 21.74 -5.34
C ARG A 239 4.89 20.97 -4.73
N HIS A 240 5.20 19.81 -4.11
CA HIS A 240 4.23 18.94 -3.45
C HIS A 240 4.07 19.34 -1.98
N CYS A 241 2.90 19.06 -1.43
CA CYS A 241 2.68 19.21 0.00
C CYS A 241 3.47 18.12 0.74
N PRO A 242 4.08 18.42 1.90
CA PRO A 242 4.65 17.40 2.77
C PRO A 242 3.62 16.40 3.29
N ILE A 243 2.33 16.77 3.33
CA ILE A 243 1.24 15.86 3.63
C ILE A 243 0.75 15.21 2.34
N VAL A 244 0.81 13.89 2.29
CA VAL A 244 0.34 13.06 1.18
C VAL A 244 -0.89 12.29 1.65
N ILE A 245 -1.97 12.35 0.87
CA ILE A 245 -3.20 11.60 1.14
C ILE A 245 -3.54 10.68 -0.03
N ARG A 246 -4.35 9.66 0.24
CA ARG A 246 -5.02 8.86 -0.78
C ARG A 246 -6.41 8.47 -0.32
N LYS A 247 -7.43 8.81 -1.13
CA LYS A 247 -8.81 8.36 -0.95
C LYS A 247 -8.99 7.05 -1.71
N LEU A 248 -9.66 6.05 -1.10
CA LEU A 248 -9.93 4.77 -1.79
C LEU A 248 -11.06 4.92 -2.80
N TYR A 249 -12.14 5.53 -2.38
CA TYR A 249 -13.30 5.89 -3.20
C TYR A 249 -13.69 7.33 -2.94
N VAL A 250 -14.27 7.96 -3.95
CA VAL A 250 -14.84 9.31 -3.88
C VAL A 250 -16.23 9.26 -4.49
N ASP A 251 -17.22 9.78 -3.80
CA ASP A 251 -18.58 9.85 -4.30
C ASP A 251 -18.87 11.13 -5.11
N SER A 252 -20.10 11.30 -5.56
CA SER A 252 -20.51 12.46 -6.35
C SER A 252 -20.46 13.79 -5.60
N ALA A 253 -20.41 13.76 -4.27
CA ALA A 253 -20.27 14.92 -3.40
C ALA A 253 -18.78 15.21 -3.02
N ASN A 254 -17.83 14.52 -3.64
CA ASN A 254 -16.40 14.53 -3.34
C ASN A 254 -16.03 13.98 -1.95
N ALA A 255 -16.97 13.33 -1.27
CA ALA A 255 -16.77 12.71 0.01
C ALA A 255 -16.02 11.36 -0.17
N PHE A 256 -15.04 11.10 0.68
CA PHE A 256 -14.31 9.85 0.66
C PHE A 256 -15.06 8.76 1.43
N TYR A 257 -14.89 7.50 1.01
CA TYR A 257 -15.43 6.35 1.72
C TYR A 257 -14.59 5.09 1.47
N GLY A 258 -14.78 4.09 2.31
CA GLY A 258 -14.05 2.83 2.29
C GLY A 258 -14.88 1.63 1.85
N ILE A 259 -14.27 0.44 1.98
CA ILE A 259 -14.94 -0.85 1.75
C ILE A 259 -16.08 -1.03 2.78
N PHE A 260 -15.96 -0.41 3.94
CA PHE A 260 -16.90 -0.49 5.04
C PHE A 260 -18.33 -0.18 4.63
N ARG A 261 -18.57 0.85 3.80
CA ARG A 261 -19.90 1.26 3.34
C ARG A 261 -20.70 0.10 2.73
N ASN A 262 -20.03 -0.78 2.00
CA ASN A 262 -20.67 -1.93 1.39
C ASN A 262 -20.80 -3.15 2.33
N VAL A 263 -19.87 -3.32 3.26
CA VAL A 263 -19.82 -4.49 4.16
C VAL A 263 -20.71 -4.29 5.38
N LYS A 264 -20.80 -3.06 5.91
CA LYS A 264 -21.52 -2.73 7.14
C LYS A 264 -22.95 -3.28 7.23
N PRO A 265 -23.85 -3.10 6.24
CA PRO A 265 -25.23 -3.57 6.35
C PRO A 265 -25.32 -5.10 6.55
N HIS A 266 -24.39 -5.84 5.96
CA HIS A 266 -24.32 -7.30 6.08
C HIS A 266 -23.71 -7.73 7.40
N GLN A 267 -22.70 -7.01 7.87
CA GLN A 267 -22.10 -7.20 9.18
C GLN A 267 -23.13 -6.98 10.29
N ASP A 268 -23.89 -5.90 10.21
CA ASP A 268 -24.95 -5.56 11.19
C ASP A 268 -26.03 -6.63 11.23
N TYR A 269 -26.43 -7.13 10.04
CA TYR A 269 -27.42 -8.21 9.98
C TYR A 269 -26.92 -9.50 10.62
N VAL A 270 -25.66 -9.89 10.39
CA VAL A 270 -25.08 -11.08 11.01
C VAL A 270 -25.05 -10.93 12.52
N ASN A 271 -24.58 -9.79 13.04
CA ASN A 271 -24.56 -9.52 14.47
C ASN A 271 -25.96 -9.54 15.08
N PHE A 272 -26.95 -8.96 14.41
CA PHE A 272 -28.36 -9.03 14.82
C PHE A 272 -28.87 -10.47 14.83
N ALA A 273 -28.63 -11.25 13.76
CA ALA A 273 -29.14 -12.61 13.62
C ALA A 273 -28.54 -13.54 14.70
N GLU A 274 -27.23 -13.45 14.96
CA GLU A 274 -26.55 -14.26 15.97
C GLU A 274 -27.10 -13.99 17.39
N ASN A 275 -27.23 -12.72 17.77
CA ASN A 275 -27.83 -12.35 19.06
C ASN A 275 -29.30 -12.76 19.16
N ARG A 276 -30.05 -12.66 18.03
CA ARG A 276 -31.45 -13.08 18.00
C ARG A 276 -31.60 -14.58 18.13
N MET A 277 -30.77 -15.36 17.43
CA MET A 277 -30.78 -16.83 17.52
C MET A 277 -30.41 -17.29 18.95
N ALA A 278 -29.35 -16.71 19.54
CA ALA A 278 -28.97 -17.00 20.92
C ALA A 278 -30.13 -16.75 21.92
N ASN A 279 -30.86 -15.65 21.72
CA ASN A 279 -32.05 -15.37 22.54
C ASN A 279 -33.18 -16.40 22.32
N MET A 280 -33.45 -16.79 21.08
CA MET A 280 -34.48 -17.77 20.73
C MET A 280 -34.16 -19.15 21.27
N LEU A 281 -32.90 -19.56 21.24
CA LEU A 281 -32.43 -20.84 21.78
C LEU A 281 -32.49 -20.87 23.31
N GLY A 282 -32.24 -19.74 23.98
CA GLY A 282 -32.29 -19.63 25.44
C GLY A 282 -33.67 -19.29 26.03
N SER A 283 -34.68 -19.06 25.17
CA SER A 283 -36.02 -18.67 25.64
C SER A 283 -37.10 -19.59 25.09
N GLN A 284 -37.93 -20.13 25.97
CA GLN A 284 -39.12 -20.87 25.57
C GLN A 284 -40.36 -20.04 25.93
N LYS A 285 -41.27 -19.92 24.96
CA LYS A 285 -42.59 -19.35 25.21
C LYS A 285 -43.58 -20.46 25.41
N ILE A 286 -44.24 -20.41 26.55
CA ILE A 286 -45.25 -21.40 26.92
C ILE A 286 -46.58 -20.66 27.05
N LEU A 287 -47.55 -21.09 26.25
CA LEU A 287 -48.92 -20.63 26.36
C LEU A 287 -49.70 -21.70 27.12
N TYR A 288 -50.38 -21.30 28.19
CA TYR A 288 -51.20 -22.20 28.96
C TYR A 288 -52.51 -21.53 29.39
N GLU A 289 -53.55 -22.32 29.44
CA GLU A 289 -54.80 -21.88 30.03
C GLU A 289 -54.64 -21.84 31.57
N MET A 290 -55.17 -20.80 32.22
CA MET A 290 -55.10 -20.67 33.70
C MET A 290 -55.69 -21.90 34.43
N SER A 291 -56.60 -22.61 33.76
CA SER A 291 -57.19 -23.85 34.27
C SER A 291 -56.28 -25.07 34.21
N ALA A 292 -55.13 -24.99 33.54
CA ALA A 292 -54.22 -26.10 33.32
C ALA A 292 -53.20 -26.29 34.44
N VAL A 293 -52.99 -25.27 35.27
CA VAL A 293 -52.00 -25.25 36.38
C VAL A 293 -52.67 -24.84 37.67
N ASP A 294 -52.19 -25.32 38.81
CA ASP A 294 -52.71 -24.96 40.12
C ASP A 294 -52.13 -23.65 40.61
N ASN A 295 -50.86 -23.43 40.40
CA ASN A 295 -50.17 -22.19 40.77
C ASN A 295 -49.32 -21.70 39.58
N ALA A 296 -49.75 -20.59 38.99
CA ALA A 296 -49.12 -19.98 37.84
C ALA A 296 -47.69 -19.48 38.14
N GLU A 297 -47.46 -18.98 39.34
CA GLU A 297 -46.17 -18.45 39.76
C GLU A 297 -45.12 -19.56 39.97
N GLU A 298 -45.53 -20.64 40.61
CA GLU A 298 -44.71 -21.81 40.82
C GLU A 298 -44.41 -22.54 39.51
N PHE A 299 -45.41 -22.69 38.64
CA PHE A 299 -45.23 -23.22 37.29
C PHE A 299 -44.22 -22.43 36.51
N SER A 300 -44.31 -21.10 36.50
CA SER A 300 -43.36 -20.23 35.78
C SER A 300 -41.92 -20.36 36.29
N LYS A 301 -41.73 -20.46 37.60
CA LYS A 301 -40.41 -20.64 38.23
C LYS A 301 -39.81 -22.00 37.90
N HIS A 302 -40.59 -23.07 37.95
CA HIS A 302 -40.09 -24.43 37.70
C HIS A 302 -39.82 -24.70 36.24
N VAL A 303 -40.65 -24.22 35.30
CA VAL A 303 -40.47 -24.42 33.87
C VAL A 303 -39.20 -23.74 33.33
N SER A 304 -38.71 -22.71 34.01
CA SER A 304 -37.46 -22.04 33.62
C SER A 304 -36.18 -22.76 34.07
N LEU A 305 -36.29 -23.82 34.85
CA LEU A 305 -35.14 -24.58 35.35
C LEU A 305 -34.77 -25.73 34.39
N ASP A 306 -33.49 -25.95 34.20
CA ASP A 306 -32.99 -27.10 33.46
C ASP A 306 -33.33 -28.40 34.20
N ASN A 307 -33.81 -29.42 33.46
CA ASN A 307 -34.27 -30.69 34.02
C ASN A 307 -35.45 -30.61 35.02
N ALA A 308 -36.30 -29.58 34.88
CA ALA A 308 -37.45 -29.41 35.75
C ALA A 308 -38.51 -30.50 35.55
N VAL A 309 -39.07 -30.98 36.63
CA VAL A 309 -40.28 -31.82 36.66
C VAL A 309 -41.44 -30.96 37.13
N VAL A 310 -42.39 -30.72 36.25
CA VAL A 310 -43.50 -29.81 36.49
C VAL A 310 -44.82 -30.54 36.41
N GLY A 311 -45.56 -30.51 37.49
CA GLY A 311 -46.92 -31.08 37.56
C GLY A 311 -47.94 -30.12 36.92
N VAL A 312 -48.89 -30.70 36.19
CA VAL A 312 -50.03 -29.98 35.60
C VAL A 312 -51.32 -30.73 35.93
N ARG A 313 -52.47 -30.07 35.85
CA ARG A 313 -53.76 -30.71 36.13
C ARG A 313 -54.09 -31.85 35.20
N ASP A 314 -54.79 -32.85 35.71
CA ASP A 314 -55.21 -33.98 34.91
C ASP A 314 -55.97 -33.58 33.64
N GLY A 315 -55.57 -34.15 32.54
CA GLY A 315 -56.17 -33.85 31.22
C GLY A 315 -55.66 -32.54 30.55
N ALA A 316 -54.82 -31.74 31.19
CA ALA A 316 -54.34 -30.50 30.61
C ALA A 316 -53.44 -30.73 29.37
N LEU A 317 -52.62 -31.78 29.39
CA LEU A 317 -51.77 -32.13 28.25
C LEU A 317 -52.58 -32.78 27.11
N SER A 318 -53.53 -33.62 27.43
CA SER A 318 -54.38 -34.31 26.43
C SER A 318 -55.34 -33.34 25.75
N SER A 319 -55.79 -32.28 26.41
CA SER A 319 -56.65 -31.23 25.82
C SER A 319 -55.91 -30.06 25.22
N SER A 320 -54.58 -30.21 25.03
CA SER A 320 -53.70 -29.14 24.44
C SER A 320 -53.81 -27.79 25.14
N LYS A 321 -54.11 -27.76 26.45
CA LYS A 321 -54.21 -26.52 27.23
C LYS A 321 -52.86 -25.88 27.55
N ILE A 322 -51.76 -26.59 27.25
CA ILE A 322 -50.38 -26.12 27.35
C ILE A 322 -49.74 -26.31 25.99
N GLN A 323 -49.23 -25.23 25.44
CA GLN A 323 -48.53 -25.23 24.14
C GLN A 323 -47.15 -24.65 24.30
N PHE A 324 -46.13 -25.41 23.84
CA PHE A 324 -44.76 -24.97 23.75
C PHE A 324 -44.55 -24.37 22.36
N GLN A 325 -44.25 -23.07 22.30
CA GLN A 325 -43.85 -22.45 21.01
C GLN A 325 -42.39 -22.80 20.72
N ASN A 326 -42.19 -23.60 19.71
CA ASN A 326 -40.85 -23.97 19.25
C ASN A 326 -40.41 -22.99 18.16
N HIS A 327 -39.24 -22.38 18.34
CA HIS A 327 -38.63 -21.43 17.42
C HIS A 327 -37.66 -22.10 16.42
N SER A 328 -37.64 -23.45 16.30
CA SER A 328 -36.65 -24.17 15.48
C SER A 328 -36.64 -23.73 14.02
N ASN A 329 -37.83 -23.51 13.43
CA ASN A 329 -37.93 -23.05 12.04
C ASN A 329 -37.43 -21.60 11.86
N ASP A 330 -37.69 -20.74 12.84
CA ASP A 330 -37.24 -19.34 12.82
C ASP A 330 -35.72 -19.28 12.96
N VAL A 331 -35.15 -20.08 13.85
CA VAL A 331 -33.69 -20.20 14.02
C VAL A 331 -33.01 -20.73 12.75
N ALA A 332 -33.60 -21.76 12.13
CA ALA A 332 -33.08 -22.30 10.86
C ALA A 332 -33.11 -21.25 9.73
N SER A 333 -34.21 -20.50 9.65
CA SER A 333 -34.36 -19.42 8.65
C SER A 333 -33.36 -18.27 8.89
N LEU A 334 -33.19 -17.85 10.15
CA LEU A 334 -32.20 -16.82 10.52
C LEU A 334 -30.78 -17.28 10.24
N SER A 335 -30.44 -18.54 10.56
CA SER A 335 -29.12 -19.13 10.30
C SER A 335 -28.82 -19.15 8.78
N SER A 336 -29.79 -19.57 7.97
CA SER A 336 -29.64 -19.55 6.51
C SER A 336 -29.41 -18.15 5.97
N LYS A 337 -30.18 -17.15 6.43
CA LYS A 337 -30.01 -15.76 6.02
C LYS A 337 -28.71 -15.15 6.55
N SER A 338 -28.29 -15.47 7.78
CA SER A 338 -27.00 -15.04 8.32
C SER A 338 -25.84 -15.54 7.47
N ASN A 339 -25.89 -16.82 7.02
CA ASN A 339 -24.89 -17.37 6.11
C ASN A 339 -24.88 -16.71 4.73
N GLU A 340 -26.07 -16.39 4.18
CA GLU A 340 -26.18 -15.63 2.93
C GLU A 340 -25.51 -14.25 3.07
N HIS A 341 -25.77 -13.52 4.15
CA HIS A 341 -25.16 -12.21 4.39
C HIS A 341 -23.65 -12.28 4.60
N ARG A 342 -23.12 -13.35 5.24
CA ARG A 342 -21.66 -13.59 5.31
C ARG A 342 -21.04 -13.72 3.92
N GLN A 343 -21.69 -14.46 3.03
CA GLN A 343 -21.20 -14.64 1.66
C GLN A 343 -21.26 -13.34 0.86
N ILE A 344 -22.37 -12.59 0.97
CA ILE A 344 -22.52 -11.30 0.29
C ILE A 344 -21.47 -10.31 0.77
N ALA A 345 -21.23 -10.21 2.08
CA ALA A 345 -20.20 -9.33 2.64
C ALA A 345 -18.81 -9.61 2.05
N ARG A 346 -18.42 -10.89 1.94
CA ARG A 346 -17.16 -11.32 1.33
C ARG A 346 -17.09 -10.96 -0.14
N MET A 347 -18.16 -11.24 -0.91
CA MET A 347 -18.21 -10.90 -2.33
C MET A 347 -18.14 -9.39 -2.59
N GLN A 348 -18.84 -8.58 -1.78
CA GLN A 348 -18.78 -7.12 -1.89
C GLN A 348 -17.42 -6.53 -1.52
N ALA A 349 -16.68 -7.20 -0.63
CA ALA A 349 -15.30 -6.86 -0.33
C ALA A 349 -14.30 -7.34 -1.40
N GLY A 350 -14.78 -8.03 -2.45
CA GLY A 350 -13.96 -8.52 -3.56
C GLY A 350 -13.30 -9.88 -3.31
N PHE A 351 -13.71 -10.62 -2.27
CA PHE A 351 -13.16 -11.94 -1.97
C PHE A 351 -14.08 -13.07 -2.41
N ASN A 352 -13.50 -14.11 -3.00
CA ASN A 352 -14.12 -15.41 -3.13
C ASN A 352 -13.62 -16.35 -2.02
N ASP A 353 -14.27 -17.49 -1.84
CA ASP A 353 -13.94 -18.46 -0.77
C ASP A 353 -12.51 -19.02 -0.92
N GLU A 354 -12.05 -19.22 -2.16
CA GLU A 354 -10.69 -19.67 -2.44
C GLU A 354 -9.63 -18.61 -2.09
N ALA A 355 -9.90 -17.32 -2.33
CA ALA A 355 -9.02 -16.23 -1.92
C ALA A 355 -8.92 -16.10 -0.40
N LEU A 356 -9.97 -16.55 0.32
CA LEU A 356 -9.95 -16.64 1.78
C LEU A 356 -9.25 -17.91 2.31
N GLY A 357 -8.77 -18.78 1.42
CA GLY A 357 -8.10 -20.02 1.78
C GLY A 357 -9.05 -21.16 2.13
N GLN A 358 -10.34 -21.05 1.79
CA GLN A 358 -11.30 -22.14 1.97
C GLN A 358 -11.27 -23.04 0.73
N VAL A 359 -10.91 -24.31 0.94
CA VAL A 359 -10.90 -25.30 -0.14
C VAL A 359 -12.32 -25.79 -0.37
N THR A 360 -12.95 -25.31 -1.45
CA THR A 360 -14.36 -25.63 -1.77
C THR A 360 -14.54 -26.89 -2.64
N SER A 361 -13.46 -27.40 -3.24
CA SER A 361 -13.54 -28.59 -4.08
C SER A 361 -12.19 -29.32 -4.21
N ARG A 362 -12.24 -30.62 -4.61
CA ARG A 362 -11.06 -31.42 -5.04
C ARG A 362 -10.58 -31.00 -6.45
N ALA A 363 -10.47 -29.71 -6.71
CA ALA A 363 -9.99 -29.21 -7.99
C ALA A 363 -8.46 -29.37 -8.10
N SER A 364 -7.94 -29.45 -9.33
CA SER A 364 -6.49 -29.46 -9.55
C SER A 364 -5.87 -28.15 -9.07
N GLY A 365 -4.60 -28.17 -8.63
CA GLY A 365 -3.89 -26.99 -8.13
C GLY A 365 -3.96 -25.79 -9.09
N VAL A 366 -3.92 -26.03 -10.41
CA VAL A 366 -4.04 -24.99 -11.45
C VAL A 366 -5.40 -24.28 -11.41
N VAL A 367 -6.49 -25.04 -11.20
CA VAL A 367 -7.86 -24.46 -11.11
C VAL A 367 -8.00 -23.63 -9.83
N VAL A 368 -7.45 -24.10 -8.71
CA VAL A 368 -7.45 -23.35 -7.45
C VAL A 368 -6.67 -22.04 -7.62
N GLN A 369 -5.51 -22.07 -8.26
CA GLN A 369 -4.70 -20.89 -8.53
C GLN A 369 -5.40 -19.89 -9.46
N GLN A 370 -6.06 -20.34 -10.52
CA GLN A 370 -6.85 -19.47 -11.40
C GLN A 370 -8.01 -18.80 -10.65
N ARG A 371 -8.69 -19.52 -9.75
CA ARG A 371 -9.78 -18.95 -8.93
C ARG A 371 -9.25 -17.96 -7.89
N THR A 372 -8.11 -18.23 -7.27
CA THR A 372 -7.44 -17.29 -6.36
C THR A 372 -7.07 -16.01 -7.10
N ASN A 373 -6.49 -16.14 -8.30
CA ASN A 373 -6.16 -14.98 -9.14
C ASN A 373 -7.40 -14.18 -9.56
N ALA A 374 -8.50 -14.86 -9.88
CA ALA A 374 -9.77 -14.19 -10.16
C ALA A 374 -10.32 -13.44 -8.93
N GLY A 375 -10.16 -14.01 -7.72
CA GLY A 375 -10.51 -13.33 -6.48
C GLY A 375 -9.66 -12.08 -6.20
N LEU A 376 -8.38 -12.09 -6.61
CA LEU A 376 -7.51 -10.93 -6.48
C LEU A 376 -7.95 -9.73 -7.34
N MET A 377 -8.67 -9.97 -8.44
CA MET A 377 -9.22 -8.88 -9.25
C MET A 377 -10.21 -8.01 -8.47
N GLY A 378 -10.97 -8.59 -7.54
CA GLY A 378 -11.91 -7.86 -6.70
C GLY A 378 -11.25 -6.85 -5.76
N ILE A 379 -10.03 -7.13 -5.31
CA ILE A 379 -9.28 -6.24 -4.40
C ILE A 379 -8.25 -5.36 -5.13
N GLN A 380 -8.16 -5.47 -6.48
CA GLN A 380 -7.14 -4.78 -7.28
C GLN A 380 -7.19 -3.25 -7.08
N ARG A 381 -8.37 -2.68 -6.89
CA ARG A 381 -8.51 -1.24 -6.66
C ARG A 381 -7.81 -0.80 -5.38
N PHE A 382 -7.94 -1.57 -4.29
CA PHE A 382 -7.24 -1.29 -3.04
C PHE A 382 -5.71 -1.40 -3.23
N LEU A 383 -5.24 -2.47 -3.87
CA LEU A 383 -3.80 -2.67 -4.13
C LEU A 383 -3.23 -1.52 -4.97
N THR A 384 -3.93 -1.16 -6.06
CA THR A 384 -3.53 -0.04 -6.91
C THR A 384 -3.55 1.29 -6.15
N ALA A 385 -4.56 1.55 -5.32
CA ALA A 385 -4.64 2.78 -4.52
C ALA A 385 -3.47 2.87 -3.52
N SER A 386 -3.11 1.75 -2.87
CA SER A 386 -1.96 1.65 -1.99
C SER A 386 -0.63 1.91 -2.74
N ASP A 387 -0.45 1.34 -3.95
CA ASP A 387 0.74 1.57 -4.77
C ASP A 387 0.84 3.03 -5.23
N LEU A 388 -0.28 3.63 -5.65
CA LEU A 388 -0.32 5.04 -6.04
C LEU A 388 -0.08 6.00 -4.87
N PHE A 389 -0.49 5.62 -3.66
CA PHE A 389 -0.13 6.35 -2.44
C PHE A 389 1.38 6.35 -2.24
N ASP A 390 2.01 5.18 -2.35
CA ASP A 390 3.46 5.04 -2.25
C ASP A 390 4.17 5.87 -3.32
N LYS A 391 3.68 5.86 -4.57
CA LYS A 391 4.21 6.71 -5.64
C LYS A 391 4.18 8.19 -5.26
N SER A 392 3.09 8.67 -4.67
CA SER A 392 2.96 10.05 -4.22
C SER A 392 3.94 10.38 -3.09
N VAL A 393 4.06 9.49 -2.09
CA VAL A 393 5.02 9.65 -0.97
C VAL A 393 6.45 9.72 -1.50
N PHE A 394 6.85 8.81 -2.37
CA PHE A 394 8.22 8.77 -2.90
C PHE A 394 8.50 9.89 -3.91
N SER A 395 7.47 10.45 -4.56
CA SER A 395 7.62 11.67 -5.36
C SER A 395 8.05 12.86 -4.50
N VAL A 396 7.50 12.99 -3.30
CA VAL A 396 7.93 14.01 -2.32
C VAL A 396 9.34 13.70 -1.80
N CYS A 397 9.64 12.44 -1.48
CA CYS A 397 10.99 12.03 -1.08
C CYS A 397 12.04 12.38 -2.15
N LEU A 398 11.73 12.10 -3.42
CA LEU A 398 12.60 12.41 -4.55
C LEU A 398 12.86 13.91 -4.68
N GLU A 399 11.84 14.73 -4.42
CA GLU A 399 11.98 16.20 -4.44
C GLU A 399 12.90 16.69 -3.30
N TYR A 400 12.82 16.08 -2.10
CA TYR A 400 13.77 16.35 -1.02
C TYR A 400 15.19 15.93 -1.37
N ILE A 401 15.37 14.70 -1.87
CA ILE A 401 16.69 14.15 -2.22
C ILE A 401 17.38 15.04 -3.26
N THR A 402 16.66 15.40 -4.32
CA THR A 402 17.24 16.20 -5.42
C THR A 402 17.56 17.64 -5.02
N LYS A 403 16.93 18.18 -3.97
CA LYS A 403 17.13 19.57 -3.54
C LYS A 403 18.13 19.72 -2.39
N TYR A 404 18.16 18.78 -1.46
CA TYR A 404 18.83 18.95 -0.18
C TYR A 404 19.98 17.99 0.09
N PHE A 405 20.06 16.87 -0.64
CA PHE A 405 21.14 15.91 -0.46
C PHE A 405 22.36 16.35 -1.29
N ASP A 406 23.05 17.39 -0.83
CA ASP A 406 24.25 17.96 -1.48
C ASP A 406 25.57 17.52 -0.84
N LYS A 407 25.52 17.01 0.41
CA LYS A 407 26.70 16.51 1.14
C LYS A 407 26.98 15.06 0.83
N ALA A 408 28.23 14.64 1.01
CA ALA A 408 28.60 13.23 0.95
C ALA A 408 27.93 12.45 2.08
N GLN A 409 27.21 11.40 1.74
CA GLN A 409 26.50 10.52 2.69
C GLN A 409 26.66 9.05 2.28
N VAL A 410 26.59 8.17 3.27
CA VAL A 410 26.65 6.71 3.09
C VAL A 410 25.28 6.11 3.39
N PHE A 411 24.75 5.34 2.47
CA PHE A 411 23.51 4.61 2.64
C PHE A 411 23.77 3.11 2.67
N ARG A 412 22.97 2.40 3.46
CA ARG A 412 22.99 0.95 3.57
C ARG A 412 21.72 0.37 2.94
N ILE A 413 21.89 -0.60 2.07
CA ILE A 413 20.81 -1.44 1.53
C ILE A 413 21.07 -2.87 1.98
N VAL A 414 20.04 -3.53 2.46
CA VAL A 414 20.04 -4.97 2.71
C VAL A 414 19.36 -5.64 1.52
N GLU A 415 20.14 -6.35 0.71
CA GLU A 415 19.62 -7.18 -0.36
C GLU A 415 19.06 -8.50 0.20
N GLU A 416 18.10 -9.13 -0.50
CA GLU A 416 17.40 -10.34 -0.05
C GLU A 416 18.36 -11.51 0.32
N ASP A 417 19.58 -11.48 -0.18
CA ASP A 417 20.62 -12.52 0.04
C ASP A 417 21.57 -12.24 1.21
N THR A 418 21.16 -11.44 2.20
CA THR A 418 21.97 -11.14 3.42
C THR A 418 23.26 -10.34 3.18
N PHE A 419 23.46 -9.73 2.04
CA PHE A 419 24.58 -8.84 1.81
C PHE A 419 24.18 -7.40 2.09
N GLU A 420 24.88 -6.79 3.04
CA GLU A 420 24.79 -5.36 3.27
C GLU A 420 25.64 -4.65 2.20
N ASN A 421 24.97 -3.95 1.28
CA ASN A 421 25.67 -3.09 0.33
C ASN A 421 25.66 -1.66 0.86
N TYR A 422 26.85 -1.10 1.03
CA TYR A 422 27.03 0.31 1.34
C TYR A 422 27.31 1.06 0.05
N PHE A 423 26.60 2.15 -0.16
CA PHE A 423 26.87 3.04 -1.28
C PHE A 423 26.97 4.47 -0.81
N GLU A 424 27.88 5.21 -1.41
CA GLU A 424 28.17 6.60 -1.09
C GLU A 424 27.58 7.50 -2.18
N ILE A 425 27.11 8.68 -1.77
CA ILE A 425 26.64 9.73 -2.68
C ILE A 425 27.51 10.97 -2.52
N ASN A 426 27.59 11.79 -3.58
CA ASN A 426 28.29 13.08 -3.60
C ASN A 426 29.78 13.02 -3.23
N THR A 427 30.42 11.86 -3.38
CA THR A 427 31.88 11.69 -3.16
C THR A 427 32.71 11.97 -4.42
N ASN A 428 32.10 11.81 -5.60
CA ASN A 428 32.73 12.06 -6.89
C ASN A 428 31.68 12.52 -7.94
N ASP A 429 32.12 12.97 -9.10
CA ASP A 429 31.22 13.48 -10.16
C ASP A 429 30.27 12.42 -10.72
N ALA A 430 30.62 11.12 -10.62
CA ALA A 430 29.79 10.03 -11.10
C ALA A 430 28.58 9.74 -10.18
N ASN A 431 28.73 9.92 -8.87
CA ASN A 431 27.68 9.68 -7.88
C ASN A 431 27.06 10.97 -7.31
N LYS A 432 27.29 12.12 -7.97
CA LYS A 432 26.71 13.40 -7.57
C LYS A 432 25.25 13.47 -7.94
N ILE A 433 24.42 13.81 -6.93
CA ILE A 433 22.99 14.09 -7.13
C ILE A 433 22.85 15.46 -7.75
N GLU A 434 22.28 15.53 -8.94
CA GLU A 434 21.97 16.79 -9.61
C GLU A 434 20.47 16.96 -9.77
N ILE A 435 20.03 18.21 -9.82
CA ILE A 435 18.63 18.56 -10.11
C ILE A 435 18.32 18.06 -11.53
N GLY A 436 17.47 17.02 -11.62
CA GLY A 436 17.03 16.41 -12.87
C GLY A 436 15.52 16.20 -12.89
N SER A 437 14.97 15.82 -14.04
CA SER A 437 13.59 15.40 -14.15
C SER A 437 13.54 13.87 -14.04
N TYR A 438 13.02 13.38 -12.92
CA TYR A 438 12.85 11.96 -12.64
C TYR A 438 11.38 11.65 -12.36
N ASP A 439 10.93 10.47 -12.72
CA ASP A 439 9.62 9.91 -12.35
C ASP A 439 9.82 8.62 -11.55
N ILE A 440 8.82 8.24 -10.77
CA ILE A 440 8.81 7.01 -10.01
C ILE A 440 7.95 6.00 -10.74
N VAL A 441 8.54 4.89 -11.09
CA VAL A 441 7.83 3.72 -11.63
C VAL A 441 7.74 2.68 -10.52
N ILE A 442 6.53 2.28 -10.23
CA ILE A 442 6.25 1.21 -9.27
C ILE A 442 6.09 -0.09 -10.07
N GLU A 443 6.94 -1.05 -9.79
CA GLU A 443 6.80 -2.41 -10.28
C GLU A 443 6.32 -3.28 -9.11
N THR A 444 5.07 -3.71 -9.16
CA THR A 444 4.54 -4.65 -8.18
C THR A 444 4.92 -6.06 -8.63
N LYS A 445 5.89 -6.65 -7.97
CA LYS A 445 6.24 -8.06 -8.14
C LYS A 445 5.51 -8.88 -7.09
N ALA A 446 4.74 -9.86 -7.52
CA ALA A 446 4.15 -10.80 -6.58
C ALA A 446 5.28 -11.58 -5.89
N LYS A 447 5.39 -11.43 -4.57
CA LYS A 447 6.31 -12.21 -3.72
C LYS A 447 5.87 -13.67 -3.56
N ASN A 448 4.80 -14.08 -4.24
CA ASN A 448 4.29 -15.43 -4.15
C ASN A 448 5.34 -16.42 -4.64
N ASN A 449 5.85 -17.22 -3.72
CA ASN A 449 6.73 -18.36 -3.98
C ASN A 449 6.19 -19.22 -5.14
N SER A 450 4.86 -19.32 -5.27
CA SER A 450 4.21 -20.05 -6.35
C SER A 450 4.47 -19.45 -7.75
N THR A 451 4.51 -18.13 -7.92
CA THR A 451 4.79 -17.49 -9.22
C THR A 451 6.28 -17.53 -9.57
N ARG A 452 7.16 -17.49 -8.57
CA ARG A 452 8.59 -17.72 -8.76
C ARG A 452 8.85 -19.20 -9.07
N GLU A 453 8.25 -20.12 -8.32
CA GLU A 453 8.33 -21.57 -8.60
C GLU A 453 7.73 -21.91 -9.95
N GLU A 454 6.66 -21.26 -10.37
CA GLU A 454 6.05 -21.46 -11.70
C GLU A 454 6.97 -20.93 -12.81
N ARG A 455 7.57 -19.74 -12.68
CA ARG A 455 8.58 -19.24 -13.61
C ARG A 455 9.83 -20.11 -13.62
N PHE A 456 10.30 -20.54 -12.45
CA PHE A 456 11.40 -21.47 -12.34
C PHE A 456 11.09 -22.80 -13.02
N SER A 457 9.89 -23.35 -12.84
CA SER A 457 9.46 -24.57 -13.52
C SER A 457 9.36 -24.39 -15.03
N GLN A 458 8.87 -23.24 -15.51
CA GLN A 458 8.87 -22.88 -16.94
C GLN A 458 10.29 -22.78 -17.50
N TRP A 459 11.21 -22.16 -16.76
CA TRP A 459 12.63 -22.14 -17.14
C TRP A 459 13.25 -23.52 -17.22
N VAL A 460 12.97 -24.37 -16.21
CA VAL A 460 13.46 -25.76 -16.18
C VAL A 460 12.90 -26.55 -17.35
N GLU A 461 11.63 -26.36 -17.73
CA GLU A 461 10.99 -27.01 -18.86
C GLU A 461 11.56 -26.51 -20.20
N LEU A 462 11.81 -25.21 -20.33
CA LEU A 462 12.46 -24.60 -21.49
C LEU A 462 13.90 -25.11 -21.69
N ILE A 463 14.66 -25.26 -20.62
CA ILE A 463 16.01 -25.84 -20.65
C ILE A 463 15.96 -27.32 -21.00
N LYS A 464 15.03 -28.09 -20.40
CA LYS A 464 14.86 -29.53 -20.68
C LYS A 464 14.39 -29.80 -22.11
N SER A 465 13.60 -28.90 -22.70
CA SER A 465 13.10 -29.05 -24.08
C SER A 465 14.18 -28.82 -25.15
N GLY A 466 15.39 -28.36 -24.75
CA GLY A 466 16.50 -28.12 -25.68
C GLY A 466 16.36 -26.89 -26.57
N PHE A 467 15.37 -26.01 -26.29
CA PHE A 467 15.20 -24.76 -27.02
C PHE A 467 16.30 -23.72 -26.72
N VAL A 468 17.04 -23.89 -25.61
CA VAL A 468 18.12 -23.00 -25.22
C VAL A 468 19.44 -23.51 -25.77
N PRO A 469 20.11 -22.78 -26.68
CA PRO A 469 21.45 -23.15 -27.19
C PRO A 469 22.45 -23.19 -26.03
N GLN A 470 23.40 -24.14 -26.11
CA GLN A 470 24.43 -24.30 -25.06
C GLN A 470 25.29 -23.03 -24.85
N GLU A 471 25.45 -22.23 -25.88
CA GLU A 471 26.19 -20.96 -25.84
C GLU A 471 25.45 -19.87 -25.03
N ALA A 472 24.11 -19.87 -25.08
CA ALA A 472 23.26 -18.93 -24.31
C ALA A 472 23.01 -19.36 -22.88
N MET A 473 23.40 -20.57 -22.49
CA MET A 473 23.14 -21.12 -21.14
C MET A 473 23.81 -20.28 -20.04
N ASN A 474 25.01 -19.77 -20.30
CA ASN A 474 25.75 -18.94 -19.34
C ASN A 474 25.08 -17.58 -19.09
N ASP A 475 24.36 -17.04 -20.07
CA ASP A 475 23.66 -15.75 -19.97
C ASP A 475 22.27 -15.93 -19.34
N ILE A 476 21.65 -17.09 -19.53
CA ILE A 476 20.31 -17.41 -19.04
C ILE A 476 20.34 -17.95 -17.59
N LEU A 477 21.40 -18.67 -17.22
CA LEU A 477 21.54 -19.29 -15.91
C LEU A 477 21.39 -18.28 -14.74
N PRO A 478 21.93 -17.06 -14.77
CA PRO A 478 21.69 -16.05 -13.74
C PRO A 478 20.20 -15.67 -13.62
N LEU A 479 19.49 -15.55 -14.75
CA LEU A 479 18.05 -15.23 -14.77
C LEU A 479 17.19 -16.35 -14.19
N VAL A 480 17.55 -17.60 -14.47
CA VAL A 480 16.89 -18.79 -13.89
C VAL A 480 17.11 -18.85 -12.38
N LEU A 481 18.33 -18.52 -11.95
CA LEU A 481 18.68 -18.48 -10.54
C LEU A 481 17.97 -17.33 -9.79
N ASP A 482 17.63 -16.24 -10.47
CA ASP A 482 16.85 -15.13 -9.92
C ASP A 482 15.42 -15.54 -9.59
N ASP A 483 14.85 -16.44 -10.35
CA ASP A 483 13.51 -17.00 -10.12
C ASP A 483 13.51 -18.20 -9.15
N SER A 484 14.69 -18.70 -8.72
CA SER A 484 14.82 -19.81 -7.78
C SER A 484 14.84 -19.33 -6.33
N ASP A 485 13.95 -19.83 -5.49
CA ASP A 485 13.91 -19.57 -4.03
C ASP A 485 14.92 -20.39 -3.22
N SER A 486 15.83 -21.08 -3.88
CA SER A 486 16.81 -21.93 -3.22
C SER A 486 17.94 -21.11 -2.60
N SER A 487 18.23 -21.35 -1.31
CA SER A 487 19.43 -20.82 -0.65
C SER A 487 20.75 -21.23 -1.33
N VAL A 488 20.68 -22.16 -2.29
CA VAL A 488 21.78 -22.60 -3.14
C VAL A 488 22.04 -21.61 -4.28
N SER A 489 21.00 -20.85 -4.73
CA SER A 489 21.11 -19.90 -5.85
C SER A 489 22.15 -18.80 -5.58
N ALA A 490 22.18 -18.25 -4.37
CA ALA A 490 23.17 -17.28 -3.93
C ALA A 490 24.61 -17.82 -3.97
N LYS A 491 24.78 -19.07 -3.55
CA LYS A 491 26.10 -19.76 -3.60
C LYS A 491 26.56 -20.00 -5.02
N VAL A 492 25.62 -20.41 -5.90
CA VAL A 492 25.92 -20.66 -7.34
C VAL A 492 26.26 -19.33 -8.03
N ARG A 493 25.56 -18.25 -7.77
CA ARG A 493 25.90 -16.91 -8.29
C ARG A 493 27.31 -16.47 -7.90
N LYS A 494 27.65 -16.67 -6.61
CA LYS A 494 29.00 -16.32 -6.12
C LYS A 494 30.09 -17.11 -6.83
N VAL A 495 29.88 -18.39 -7.08
CA VAL A 495 30.80 -19.24 -7.84
C VAL A 495 30.89 -18.82 -9.31
N LEU A 496 29.74 -18.45 -9.93
CA LEU A 496 29.71 -17.95 -11.30
C LEU A 496 30.40 -16.59 -11.44
N ALA A 497 30.18 -15.67 -10.49
CA ALA A 497 30.84 -14.37 -10.46
C ALA A 497 32.37 -14.53 -10.27
N GLN A 498 32.79 -15.39 -9.34
CA GLN A 498 34.22 -15.70 -9.17
C GLN A 498 34.86 -16.32 -10.41
N LYS A 499 34.15 -17.25 -11.09
CA LYS A 499 34.64 -17.81 -12.35
C LYS A 499 34.69 -16.79 -13.50
N ALA A 500 33.73 -15.84 -13.53
CA ALA A 500 33.75 -14.76 -14.53
C ALA A 500 34.92 -13.79 -14.29
N GLU A 501 35.21 -13.45 -13.01
CA GLU A 501 36.40 -12.66 -12.65
C GLU A 501 37.70 -13.40 -12.94
N GLU A 502 37.78 -14.70 -12.63
CA GLU A 502 38.94 -15.54 -12.95
C GLU A 502 39.15 -15.66 -14.47
N ALA A 503 38.05 -15.76 -15.24
CA ALA A 503 38.14 -15.79 -16.72
C ALA A 503 38.61 -14.44 -17.30
N GLN A 504 38.18 -13.30 -16.73
CA GLN A 504 38.63 -11.96 -17.11
C GLN A 504 40.10 -11.70 -16.71
N ASN A 505 40.54 -12.27 -15.60
CA ASN A 505 41.90 -12.12 -15.10
C ASN A 505 42.90 -13.17 -15.63
N ASN A 506 42.41 -14.17 -16.37
CA ASN A 506 43.24 -15.21 -16.91
C ASN A 506 44.14 -14.63 -18.05
N PRO A 507 45.48 -14.62 -17.88
CA PRO A 507 46.40 -14.03 -18.91
C PRO A 507 46.27 -14.71 -20.28
N MET A 508 45.87 -15.97 -20.31
CA MET A 508 45.64 -16.73 -21.53
C MET A 508 44.37 -16.29 -22.29
N ALA A 509 43.32 -15.88 -21.58
CA ALA A 509 42.09 -15.32 -22.17
C ALA A 509 42.36 -13.92 -22.78
N LYS A 510 43.16 -13.09 -22.10
CA LYS A 510 43.59 -11.78 -22.60
C LYS A 510 44.48 -11.93 -23.85
N GLN A 511 45.36 -12.92 -23.90
CA GLN A 511 46.16 -13.24 -25.08
C GLN A 511 45.31 -13.73 -26.25
N MET A 512 44.32 -14.60 -26.02
CA MET A 512 43.38 -15.05 -27.05
C MET A 512 42.54 -13.91 -27.60
N GLN A 513 42.06 -13.00 -26.76
CA GLN A 513 41.31 -11.82 -27.19
C GLN A 513 42.17 -10.83 -28.00
N GLN A 514 43.46 -10.66 -27.62
CA GLN A 514 44.41 -9.90 -28.41
C GLN A 514 44.71 -10.54 -29.75
N LEU A 515 44.87 -11.88 -29.78
CA LEU A 515 45.07 -12.62 -31.03
C LEU A 515 43.83 -12.54 -31.94
N GLN A 516 42.66 -12.57 -31.39
CA GLN A 516 41.40 -12.44 -32.14
C GLN A 516 41.21 -11.03 -32.71
N MET A 517 41.56 -9.98 -31.94
CA MET A 517 41.61 -8.60 -32.46
C MET A 517 42.66 -8.43 -33.56
N GLN A 518 43.85 -9.02 -33.41
CA GLN A 518 44.85 -9.01 -34.45
C GLN A 518 44.42 -9.75 -35.72
N MET A 519 43.73 -10.88 -35.59
CA MET A 519 43.14 -11.60 -36.73
C MET A 519 42.08 -10.76 -37.46
N GLN A 520 41.21 -10.09 -36.71
CA GLN A 520 40.20 -9.18 -37.30
C GLN A 520 40.86 -7.99 -38.02
N GLN A 521 41.91 -7.39 -37.44
CA GLN A 521 42.66 -6.33 -38.11
C GLN A 521 43.35 -6.81 -39.39
N LEU A 522 43.95 -8.00 -39.37
CA LEU A 522 44.55 -8.62 -40.55
C LEU A 522 43.49 -8.94 -41.62
N GLN A 523 42.31 -9.44 -41.24
CA GLN A 523 41.21 -9.66 -42.19
C GLN A 523 40.73 -8.35 -42.83
N LEU A 524 40.61 -7.26 -42.08
CA LEU A 524 40.29 -5.94 -42.59
C LEU A 524 41.39 -5.40 -43.52
N GLN A 525 42.65 -5.63 -43.21
CA GLN A 525 43.77 -5.24 -44.10
C GLN A 525 43.77 -6.04 -45.39
N VAL A 526 43.49 -7.35 -45.35
CA VAL A 526 43.36 -8.19 -46.55
C VAL A 526 42.17 -7.77 -47.40
N LEU A 527 41.04 -7.44 -46.78
CA LEU A 527 39.86 -6.94 -47.49
C LEU A 527 40.11 -5.59 -48.16
N ASN A 528 40.81 -4.67 -47.48
CA ASN A 528 41.20 -3.38 -48.04
C ASN A 528 42.26 -3.52 -49.16
N ALA A 529 43.19 -4.47 -49.04
CA ALA A 529 44.18 -4.77 -50.11
C ALA A 529 43.50 -5.37 -51.34
N THR A 530 42.54 -6.29 -51.14
CA THR A 530 41.78 -6.88 -52.27
C THR A 530 40.84 -5.87 -52.94
N ALA A 531 40.27 -4.91 -52.16
CA ALA A 531 39.50 -3.81 -52.74
C ALA A 531 40.36 -2.88 -53.58
N LYS A 532 41.57 -2.49 -53.12
CA LYS A 532 42.51 -1.68 -53.84
C LYS A 532 43.03 -2.39 -55.10
N GLU A 533 43.23 -3.71 -55.05
CA GLU A 533 43.63 -4.50 -56.23
C GLU A 533 42.53 -4.57 -57.31
N LYS A 534 41.23 -4.67 -56.82
CA LYS A 534 40.10 -4.60 -57.78
C LYS A 534 39.93 -3.22 -58.38
N GLU A 535 40.11 -2.13 -57.60
CA GLU A 535 40.09 -0.76 -58.11
C GLU A 535 41.24 -0.51 -59.12
N ALA A 536 42.47 -0.98 -58.82
CA ALA A 536 43.60 -0.89 -59.76
C ALA A 536 43.36 -1.69 -61.02
N LYS A 537 42.74 -2.86 -60.96
CA LYS A 537 42.30 -3.63 -62.12
C LYS A 537 41.22 -2.92 -62.92
N ALA A 538 40.25 -2.33 -62.29
CA ALA A 538 39.20 -1.54 -62.94
C ALA A 538 39.78 -0.31 -63.67
N MET A 539 40.69 0.44 -63.03
CA MET A 539 41.41 1.56 -63.69
C MET A 539 42.24 1.12 -64.84
N LYS A 540 42.87 -0.07 -64.78
CA LYS A 540 43.62 -0.63 -65.91
C LYS A 540 42.71 -0.99 -67.07
N TYR A 541 41.55 -1.56 -66.85
CA TYR A 541 40.54 -1.85 -67.86
C TYR A 541 39.96 -0.58 -68.49
N GLU A 542 39.69 0.47 -67.68
CA GLU A 542 39.27 1.77 -68.20
C GLU A 542 40.34 2.48 -69.06
N ALA A 543 41.60 2.41 -68.62
CA ALA A 543 42.70 2.95 -69.38
C ALA A 543 42.92 2.18 -70.73
N GLN A 544 42.71 0.87 -70.71
CA GLN A 544 42.80 0.03 -71.92
C GLN A 544 41.64 0.30 -72.90
N ALA A 545 40.41 0.47 -72.40
CA ALA A 545 39.23 0.84 -73.17
C ALA A 545 39.38 2.24 -73.80
N LYS A 546 39.95 3.20 -73.09
CA LYS A 546 40.26 4.53 -73.62
C LYS A 546 41.40 4.50 -74.69
N ALA A 547 42.34 3.56 -74.61
CA ALA A 547 43.39 3.38 -75.58
C ALA A 547 42.89 2.69 -76.85
N ASP A 548 41.93 1.82 -76.79
CA ASP A 548 41.29 1.16 -77.92
C ASP A 548 40.31 2.08 -78.68
N ASP A 549 39.62 3.04 -77.97
CA ASP A 549 38.81 4.08 -78.65
C ASP A 549 39.60 5.09 -79.47
N ILE A 550 40.91 5.22 -79.22
CA ILE A 550 41.80 6.12 -79.97
C ILE A 550 42.31 5.47 -81.31
N LYS A 551 42.06 4.16 -81.53
CA LYS A 551 42.57 3.40 -82.72
C LYS A 551 41.54 3.14 -83.81
N LEU A 552 40.38 3.80 -83.79
CA LEU A 552 39.49 3.70 -84.96
C LEU A 552 39.90 4.70 -86.07
N PRO A 553 40.27 4.24 -87.28
CA PRO A 553 40.63 5.12 -88.34
C PRO A 553 39.38 5.81 -88.90
N LYS A 554 39.48 7.13 -89.11
CA LYS A 554 38.53 7.89 -89.92
C LYS A 554 38.60 7.32 -91.37
N GLY A 555 37.59 6.53 -91.71
CA GLY A 555 37.35 6.09 -93.12
C GLY A 555 36.42 7.11 -93.78
N ASP A 556 36.94 7.64 -94.89
CA ASP A 556 36.27 8.52 -95.83
C ASP A 556 34.92 7.97 -96.37
N LYS A 557 34.02 8.80 -96.51
CA LYS A 557 33.04 9.21 -97.52
C LYS A 557 31.64 9.48 -96.90
#